data_2d2fe08006ae28ec91d455c25b368c4c
#
_entry.id   2d2fe08006ae28ec91d455c25b368c4c
#
_cell.length_a   1.000
_cell.length_b   1.000
_cell.length_c   1.000
_cell.angle_alpha   90.00
_cell.angle_beta   90.00
_cell.angle_gamma   90.00
#
_symmetry.space_group_name_H-M   'P 1'
#
loop_
_entity.id
_entity.type
_entity.pdbx_description
1 polymer ?
#
loop_
_entity_poly.entity_id
_entity_poly.type
_entity_poly.pdbx_seq_one_letter_code
_entity_poly.pdbx_strand_id
1 'polypeptide(L)'
;MRSIIAALALLLAAVTAGRAGDAVILLQETRTRLPGKKHGLVEHVALFKNVSPQPIHGLRVTVELYDPFDKLLWVRTARPGPSSLHPGGTASLSLSTPYLEAYKKTVYRFDYRADGRSR
;
A
#
# COMPACT_ATOMS: atom_id res chain seq x y z
N MET A 1 5.23 -17.38 14.98
CA MET A 1 5.00 -17.06 15.19
C MET A 1 4.74 -15.91 15.38
N ARG A 2 4.98 -15.30 15.88
CA ARG A 2 4.99 -14.18 16.12
C ARG A 2 4.72 -13.22 15.14
N SER A 3 5.17 -13.29 14.17
CA SER A 3 5.05 -12.31 13.20
C SER A 3 3.64 -12.16 12.89
N ILE A 4 2.91 -12.99 13.03
CA ILE A 4 1.63 -12.94 12.68
C ILE A 4 0.88 -11.96 13.35
N ILE A 5 1.05 -11.80 14.46
CA ILE A 5 0.44 -10.87 15.18
C ILE A 5 0.58 -9.56 14.69
N ALA A 6 1.66 -9.25 14.42
CA ALA A 6 1.91 -7.95 13.98
C ALA A 6 1.02 -7.64 12.89
N ALA A 7 0.84 -8.49 12.08
CA ALA A 7 0.15 -8.20 10.94
C ALA A 7 -1.17 -7.70 11.21
N LEU A 8 -1.77 -8.15 12.12
CA LEU A 8 -2.96 -7.77 12.36
C LEU A 8 -3.19 -6.44 12.65
N ALA A 9 -2.54 -5.99 13.37
CA ALA A 9 -2.72 -4.70 13.78
C ALA A 9 -2.88 -3.74 12.75
N LEU A 10 -2.23 -3.86 11.79
CA LEU A 10 -2.23 -2.91 10.90
C LEU A 10 -3.27 -2.78 10.03
N LEU A 11 -3.83 -3.71 9.75
CA LEU A 11 -4.75 -3.61 8.88
C LEU A 11 -5.61 -2.51 8.91
N LEU A 12 -6.06 -2.19 9.90
CA LEU A 12 -6.88 -1.14 9.99
C LEU A 12 -6.47 0.12 9.58
N ALA A 13 -5.46 0.47 9.97
CA ALA A 13 -5.02 1.77 9.72
C ALA A 13 -5.02 2.09 8.30
N ALA A 14 -4.67 1.23 7.57
CA ALA A 14 -4.47 1.58 6.24
C ALA A 14 -5.67 1.82 5.47
N VAL A 15 -6.67 1.33 5.89
CA VAL A 15 -7.79 1.55 5.23
C VAL A 15 -8.17 2.83 4.75
N THR A 16 -7.77 3.81 5.29
CA THR A 16 -8.19 5.05 4.87
C THR A 16 -7.67 5.50 3.59
N ALA A 17 -6.83 4.79 3.05
CA ALA A 17 -6.24 5.24 1.85
C ALA A 17 -7.17 5.60 0.75
N GLY A 18 -8.18 4.95 0.57
CA GLY A 18 -8.99 5.24 -0.56
C GLY A 18 -10.03 6.26 -0.27
N ARG A 19 -10.64 6.83 -1.24
CA ARG A 19 -11.64 7.67 -1.03
C ARG A 19 -12.75 7.28 -1.84
N ALA A 20 -13.90 7.74 -1.61
CA ALA A 20 -15.08 7.40 -2.32
C ALA A 20 -14.84 7.61 -3.78
N GLY A 21 -15.17 6.73 -4.56
CA GLY A 21 -14.96 6.90 -5.98
C GLY A 21 -13.68 6.33 -6.53
N ASP A 22 -12.78 5.97 -5.69
CA ASP A 22 -11.55 5.42 -6.20
C ASP A 22 -11.81 4.05 -6.79
N ALA A 23 -11.14 3.76 -7.88
CA ALA A 23 -11.27 2.47 -8.51
C ALA A 23 -10.47 1.41 -7.81
N VAL A 24 -9.43 1.80 -7.11
CA VAL A 24 -8.56 0.83 -6.46
C VAL A 24 -8.63 0.97 -4.97
N ILE A 25 -8.72 -0.14 -4.28
CA ILE A 25 -8.74 -0.11 -2.83
C ILE A 25 -7.70 -1.06 -2.28
N LEU A 26 -7.30 -0.81 -1.07
CA LEU A 26 -6.36 -1.68 -0.38
C LEU A 26 -7.21 -2.79 0.27
N LEU A 27 -6.92 -4.03 -0.06
CA LEU A 27 -7.64 -5.12 0.53
C LEU A 27 -6.97 -5.61 1.79
N GLN A 28 -5.67 -5.61 1.82
CA GLN A 28 -4.96 -6.19 2.90
C GLN A 28 -3.54 -5.73 2.95
N GLU A 29 -2.98 -5.61 4.11
CA GLU A 29 -1.60 -5.22 4.25
C GLU A 29 -0.99 -5.97 5.41
N THR A 30 0.26 -6.41 5.26
CA THR A 30 0.99 -6.97 6.38
C THR A 30 2.31 -6.25 6.45
N ARG A 31 2.84 -6.11 7.65
CA ARG A 31 4.14 -5.50 7.81
C ARG A 31 4.93 -6.39 8.71
N THR A 32 6.15 -6.66 8.35
CA THR A 32 7.01 -7.53 9.13
C THR A 32 8.35 -6.86 9.31
N ARG A 33 8.77 -6.72 10.54
CA ARG A 33 10.07 -6.15 10.81
C ARG A 33 11.09 -7.24 10.56
N LEU A 34 12.12 -6.92 9.78
CA LEU A 34 13.17 -7.87 9.46
C LEU A 34 14.36 -7.59 10.33
N PRO A 35 14.70 -8.48 11.20
CA PRO A 35 15.79 -8.25 12.14
C PRO A 35 17.13 -8.47 11.44
N GLY A 36 18.15 -8.23 12.14
CA GLY A 36 19.45 -8.50 11.59
C GLY A 36 20.21 -7.39 10.96
N LYS A 37 19.60 -6.32 10.63
CA LYS A 37 20.31 -5.29 9.99
C LYS A 37 20.49 -4.26 11.03
N LYS A 38 21.51 -3.47 10.88
CA LYS A 38 21.80 -2.44 11.70
C LYS A 38 20.65 -1.61 12.06
N HIS A 39 19.94 -1.10 11.19
CA HIS A 39 18.85 -0.27 11.52
C HIS A 39 17.51 -0.98 11.34
N GLY A 40 17.54 -2.16 10.87
CA GLY A 40 16.32 -2.89 10.65
C GLY A 40 15.57 -2.41 9.42
N LEU A 41 14.79 -3.27 8.88
CA LEU A 41 13.95 -2.94 7.74
C LEU A 41 12.57 -3.48 8.06
N VAL A 42 11.59 -2.89 7.43
CA VAL A 42 10.22 -3.38 7.57
C VAL A 42 9.74 -3.75 6.18
N GLU A 43 9.24 -4.95 6.03
CA GLU A 43 8.71 -5.36 4.76
C GLU A 43 7.22 -5.16 4.76
N HIS A 44 6.71 -4.45 3.76
CA HIS A 44 5.29 -4.23 3.63
C HIS A 44 4.80 -5.06 2.45
N VAL A 45 3.76 -5.81 2.65
CA VAL A 45 3.17 -6.56 1.55
C VAL A 45 1.71 -6.13 1.52
N ALA A 46 1.29 -5.59 0.41
CA ALA A 46 -0.05 -5.06 0.29
C ALA A 46 -0.77 -5.66 -0.91
N LEU A 47 -2.06 -5.82 -0.80
CA LEU A 47 -2.86 -6.36 -1.86
C LEU A 47 -3.93 -5.34 -2.21
N PHE A 48 -4.06 -5.04 -3.49
CA PHE A 48 -5.01 -4.05 -3.95
C PHE A 48 -6.03 -4.67 -4.91
N LYS A 49 -7.17 -4.06 -5.06
CA LYS A 49 -8.18 -4.59 -5.96
C LYS A 49 -8.81 -3.47 -6.77
N ASN A 50 -9.08 -3.76 -8.04
CA ASN A 50 -9.79 -2.83 -8.89
C ASN A 50 -11.28 -3.10 -8.65
N VAL A 51 -11.96 -2.19 -7.97
CA VAL A 51 -13.36 -2.37 -7.67
C VAL A 51 -14.25 -1.59 -8.64
N SER A 52 -13.67 -1.05 -9.68
CA SER A 52 -14.45 -0.30 -10.65
C SER A 52 -14.94 -1.22 -11.73
N PRO A 53 -15.87 -0.83 -12.55
CA PRO A 53 -16.36 -1.65 -13.63
C PRO A 53 -15.50 -1.58 -14.88
N GLN A 54 -14.40 -0.83 -14.83
CA GLN A 54 -13.53 -0.71 -15.97
C GLN A 54 -12.13 -1.16 -15.72
N PRO A 55 -11.42 -1.61 -16.75
CA PRO A 55 -10.03 -2.00 -16.58
C PRO A 55 -9.21 -0.76 -16.28
N ILE A 56 -8.17 -0.92 -15.52
CA ILE A 56 -7.26 0.19 -15.25
C ILE A 56 -5.87 -0.24 -15.67
N HIS A 57 -5.04 0.71 -16.00
CA HIS A 57 -3.70 0.43 -16.47
C HIS A 57 -2.69 1.35 -15.84
N GLY A 58 -1.46 0.90 -15.80
CA GLY A 58 -0.39 1.73 -15.30
C GLY A 58 -0.51 2.07 -13.83
N LEU A 59 -1.01 1.17 -13.05
CA LEU A 59 -1.19 1.45 -11.63
C LEU A 59 0.15 1.70 -10.96
N ARG A 60 0.21 2.79 -10.22
CA ARG A 60 1.38 3.09 -9.43
C ARG A 60 0.88 3.40 -8.04
N VAL A 61 1.60 2.98 -7.06
CA VAL A 61 1.20 3.18 -5.68
C VAL A 61 2.27 3.98 -4.98
N THR A 62 1.86 5.05 -4.33
CA THR A 62 2.78 5.85 -3.54
C THR A 62 2.50 5.52 -2.09
N VAL A 63 3.54 5.08 -1.39
CA VAL A 63 3.42 4.69 0.00
C VAL A 63 4.03 5.79 0.82
N GLU A 64 3.28 6.31 1.77
CA GLU A 64 3.75 7.39 2.63
C GLU A 64 3.68 6.94 4.07
N LEU A 65 4.74 7.19 4.81
CA LEU A 65 4.78 6.83 6.23
C LEU A 65 4.76 8.12 7.02
N TYR A 66 3.88 8.16 8.00
CA TYR A 66 3.70 9.34 8.83
C TYR A 66 3.88 9.09 10.31
N ASP A 67 4.24 10.12 11.05
CA ASP A 67 4.35 10.01 12.49
C ASP A 67 2.98 10.39 13.11
N PRO A 68 2.83 10.36 14.41
CA PRO A 68 1.56 10.66 15.05
C PRO A 68 1.07 12.08 14.85
N PHE A 69 1.94 12.96 14.42
CA PHE A 69 1.55 14.33 14.22
C PHE A 69 1.34 14.64 12.74
N ASP A 70 1.18 13.61 11.95
CA ASP A 70 0.94 13.73 10.52
C ASP A 70 2.12 14.34 9.76
N LYS A 71 3.32 14.11 10.25
CA LYS A 71 4.48 14.58 9.56
C LYS A 71 4.96 13.45 8.66
N LEU A 72 5.21 13.72 7.39
CA LEU A 72 5.68 12.72 6.47
C LEU A 72 7.10 12.33 6.79
N LEU A 73 7.32 11.06 7.03
CA LEU A 73 8.63 10.55 7.36
C LEU A 73 9.33 9.91 6.17
N TRP A 74 8.59 9.36 5.24
CA TRP A 74 9.19 8.62 4.14
C TRP A 74 8.16 8.40 3.05
N VAL A 75 8.58 8.44 1.82
CA VAL A 75 7.66 8.24 0.73
C VAL A 75 8.35 7.52 -0.42
N ARG A 76 7.62 6.70 -1.12
CA ARG A 76 8.17 6.01 -2.26
C ARG A 76 7.04 5.58 -3.17
N THR A 77 7.27 5.64 -4.48
CA THR A 77 6.29 5.20 -5.46
C THR A 77 6.79 3.93 -6.10
N ALA A 78 5.93 2.98 -6.26
CA ALA A 78 6.29 1.70 -6.85
C ALA A 78 5.15 1.14 -7.67
N ARG A 79 5.45 0.16 -8.50
CA ARG A 79 4.46 -0.45 -9.30
C ARG A 79 4.12 -1.80 -8.76
N PRO A 80 2.87 -2.11 -8.55
CA PRO A 80 2.49 -3.44 -8.08
C PRO A 80 2.51 -4.41 -9.26
N GLY A 81 2.38 -5.64 -8.99
CA GLY A 81 2.34 -6.65 -10.02
C GLY A 81 1.05 -7.40 -9.95
N PRO A 82 0.26 -7.38 -10.99
CA PRO A 82 0.43 -6.65 -12.22
C PRO A 82 0.00 -5.20 -12.08
N SER A 83 0.33 -4.37 -13.06
CA SER A 83 -0.06 -2.98 -12.99
C SER A 83 -1.29 -2.70 -13.85
N SER A 84 -1.80 -3.68 -14.56
CA SER A 84 -3.04 -3.53 -15.31
C SER A 84 -4.02 -4.50 -14.70
N LEU A 85 -5.20 -4.03 -14.36
CA LEU A 85 -6.18 -4.85 -13.68
C LEU A 85 -7.54 -4.73 -14.33
N HIS A 86 -8.15 -5.86 -14.63
CA HIS A 86 -9.49 -5.82 -15.13
C HIS A 86 -10.39 -5.72 -13.91
N PRO A 87 -11.67 -5.50 -14.08
CA PRO A 87 -12.57 -5.35 -12.94
C PRO A 87 -12.48 -6.57 -12.04
N GLY A 88 -12.33 -6.35 -10.77
CA GLY A 88 -12.19 -7.43 -9.82
C GLY A 88 -10.79 -7.97 -9.69
N GLY A 89 -9.89 -7.54 -10.56
CA GLY A 89 -8.53 -8.06 -10.53
C GLY A 89 -7.75 -7.51 -9.36
N THR A 90 -6.73 -8.24 -8.94
CA THR A 90 -5.93 -7.82 -7.79
C THR A 90 -4.46 -7.70 -8.17
N ALA A 91 -3.75 -6.92 -7.40
CA ALA A 91 -2.32 -6.73 -7.61
C ALA A 91 -1.66 -6.69 -6.26
N SER A 92 -0.42 -7.09 -6.18
CA SER A 92 0.29 -7.05 -4.91
C SER A 92 1.56 -6.23 -5.02
N LEU A 93 1.98 -5.68 -3.91
CA LEU A 93 3.18 -4.88 -3.86
C LEU A 93 3.96 -5.32 -2.65
N SER A 94 5.25 -5.52 -2.81
CA SER A 94 6.09 -5.87 -1.72
C SER A 94 7.20 -4.85 -1.70
N LEU A 95 7.44 -4.23 -0.57
CA LEU A 95 8.43 -3.19 -0.55
C LEU A 95 9.02 -3.06 0.85
N SER A 96 10.30 -2.71 0.94
CA SER A 96 10.98 -2.58 2.21
C SER A 96 11.18 -1.13 2.53
N THR A 97 10.96 -0.78 3.78
CA THR A 97 11.19 0.59 4.23
C THR A 97 12.11 0.54 5.44
N PRO A 98 12.72 1.63 5.79
CA PRO A 98 13.55 1.63 6.99
C PRO A 98 12.64 1.56 8.22
N TYR A 99 13.17 1.05 9.30
CA TYR A 99 12.41 1.00 10.52
C TYR A 99 12.48 2.40 11.11
N LEU A 100 11.36 3.03 11.32
CA LEU A 100 11.31 4.37 11.85
C LEU A 100 10.53 4.35 13.15
N GLU A 101 11.20 4.67 14.23
CA GLU A 101 10.58 4.70 15.50
C GLU A 101 9.41 5.62 15.61
N ALA A 102 9.39 6.71 14.95
CA ALA A 102 8.30 7.64 15.03
C ALA A 102 7.10 7.27 14.17
N TYR A 103 7.26 6.26 13.36
CA TYR A 103 6.21 5.86 12.46
C TYR A 103 4.90 5.52 13.14
N LYS A 104 3.82 6.02 12.62
CA LYS A 104 2.54 5.73 13.17
C LYS A 104 1.54 5.19 12.14
N LYS A 105 1.52 5.69 10.97
CA LYS A 105 0.58 5.20 9.99
C LYS A 105 1.10 5.21 8.58
N THR A 106 0.50 4.41 7.73
CA THR A 106 0.85 4.30 6.33
C THR A 106 -0.33 4.76 5.50
N VAL A 107 -0.06 5.50 4.46
CA VAL A 107 -1.10 5.92 3.54
C VAL A 107 -0.69 5.44 2.16
N TYR A 108 -1.62 4.88 1.41
CA TYR A 108 -1.37 4.43 0.07
C TYR A 108 -2.15 5.31 -0.87
N ARG A 109 -1.48 5.86 -1.88
CA ARG A 109 -2.15 6.69 -2.87
C ARG A 109 -2.00 6.01 -4.21
N PHE A 110 -3.02 6.07 -5.03
CA PHE A 110 -3.02 5.37 -6.30
C PHE A 110 -3.10 6.29 -7.50
N ASP A 111 -2.37 5.94 -8.55
CA ASP A 111 -2.39 6.70 -9.77
C ASP A 111 -2.53 5.69 -10.91
N TYR A 112 -3.46 5.87 -11.81
CA TYR A 112 -3.69 4.93 -12.89
C TYR A 112 -4.50 5.56 -14.00
N ARG A 113 -4.68 4.87 -15.11
CA ARG A 113 -5.48 5.33 -16.20
C ARG A 113 -6.63 4.35 -16.39
N ALA A 114 -7.82 4.87 -16.57
CA ALA A 114 -8.96 4.01 -16.80
C ALA A 114 -9.02 3.75 -18.30
N ASP A 115 -9.35 2.53 -18.64
CA ASP A 115 -9.36 2.18 -20.00
C ASP A 115 -10.46 2.89 -20.73
N GLY A 116 -10.14 3.34 -21.89
CA GLY A 116 -11.07 3.90 -22.73
C GLY A 116 -11.56 5.28 -22.49
N ARG A 117 -11.35 5.85 -21.46
CA ARG A 117 -11.83 7.01 -21.29
C ARG A 117 -11.10 7.77 -20.56
N SER A 118 -10.42 8.35 -20.77
CA SER A 118 -9.60 9.00 -20.07
C SER A 118 -10.30 10.04 -19.63
N ARG A 119 -10.80 10.32 -19.38
CA ARG A 119 -11.37 11.26 -18.98
C ARG A 119 -11.43 11.41 -18.03
#